data_9b52d46a7e494adb4d87b72885b423c5
#
_entry.id   9b52d46a7e494adb4d87b72885b423c5
#
_cell.length_a   1.000
_cell.length_b   1.000
_cell.length_c   1.000
_cell.angle_alpha   90.00
_cell.angle_beta   90.00
_cell.angle_gamma   90.00
#
_symmetry.space_group_name_H-M   'P 1'
#
loop_
_entity.id
_entity.type
_entity.pdbx_description
1 polymer ?
#
loop_
_entity_poly.entity_id
_entity_poly.type
_entity_poly.pdbx_seq_one_letter_code
_entity_poly.pdbx_strand_id
1 'polypeptide(L)'
;MAMVVLLLATVTFDGFSATQTWADIQTFSMAIFISVANSPDFNGRTIADSLGVLLLPVIFLVIYLAFSRLMSGRAGSDLGAVTIARTFAYSLIPIALAYNIAHFITLLLIQGQLIIPLASDPFGYGWSLLGTENYRINTGVINVQGLWYLSVGLIIVGHIIAVYLAHLISLRTFQDNSAAISSQYPMLMLMLM
;
A
#
# COMPACT_ATOMS: atom_id res chain seq x y z
N MET A 1 -3.00 6.21 -12.20
CA MET A 1 -3.75 6.63 -10.99
C MET A 1 -4.31 5.42 -10.24
N ALA A 2 -5.26 4.65 -10.81
CA ALA A 2 -5.89 3.52 -10.09
C ALA A 2 -4.88 2.52 -9.50
N MET A 3 -3.88 2.10 -10.27
CA MET A 3 -2.84 1.17 -9.79
C MET A 3 -2.06 1.70 -8.57
N VAL A 4 -1.70 2.98 -8.56
CA VAL A 4 -0.98 3.57 -7.41
C VAL A 4 -1.85 3.60 -6.17
N VAL A 5 -3.13 3.99 -6.32
CA VAL A 5 -4.11 3.98 -5.22
C VAL A 5 -4.32 2.57 -4.69
N LEU A 6 -4.44 1.57 -5.59
CA LEU A 6 -4.56 0.15 -5.20
C LEU A 6 -3.33 -0.33 -4.43
N LEU A 7 -2.11 -0.05 -4.92
CA LEU A 7 -0.88 -0.44 -4.24
C LEU A 7 -0.77 0.14 -2.83
N LEU A 8 -1.12 1.41 -2.66
CA LEU A 8 -1.12 2.05 -1.33
C LEU A 8 -2.23 1.48 -0.44
N ALA A 9 -3.43 1.33 -0.95
CA ALA A 9 -4.57 0.84 -0.19
C ALA A 9 -4.39 -0.62 0.26
N THR A 10 -3.85 -1.50 -0.59
CA THR A 10 -3.63 -2.92 -0.24
C THR A 10 -2.59 -3.08 0.85
N VAL A 11 -1.45 -2.38 0.76
CA VAL A 11 -0.41 -2.43 1.81
C VAL A 11 -0.92 -1.83 3.11
N THR A 12 -1.69 -0.72 3.05
CA THR A 12 -2.31 -0.13 4.24
C THR A 12 -3.33 -1.08 4.86
N PHE A 13 -4.15 -1.76 4.05
CA PHE A 13 -5.11 -2.73 4.56
C PHE A 13 -4.41 -3.92 5.22
N ASP A 14 -3.35 -4.43 4.63
CA ASP A 14 -2.61 -5.56 5.20
C ASP A 14 -2.03 -5.19 6.58
N GLY A 15 -1.41 -4.01 6.71
CA GLY A 15 -0.96 -3.50 8.01
C GLY A 15 -2.11 -3.25 8.99
N PHE A 16 -3.24 -2.68 8.53
CA PHE A 16 -4.41 -2.42 9.36
C PHE A 16 -5.09 -3.71 9.82
N SER A 17 -5.17 -4.72 8.96
CA SER A 17 -5.78 -6.02 9.26
C SER A 17 -5.07 -6.78 10.39
N ALA A 18 -3.81 -6.48 10.64
CA ALA A 18 -3.04 -7.04 11.75
C ALA A 18 -3.26 -6.32 13.10
N THR A 19 -4.07 -5.25 13.14
CA THR A 19 -4.31 -4.47 14.37
C THR A 19 -5.47 -5.04 15.21
N GLN A 20 -5.43 -4.73 16.52
CA GLN A 20 -6.54 -5.06 17.44
C GLN A 20 -7.86 -4.40 16.99
N THR A 21 -7.80 -3.17 16.47
CA THR A 21 -8.97 -2.46 15.96
C THR A 21 -9.69 -3.23 14.85
N TRP A 22 -8.92 -3.87 13.94
CA TRP A 22 -9.53 -4.72 12.90
C TRP A 22 -10.14 -5.98 13.49
N ALA A 23 -9.48 -6.62 14.47
CA ALA A 23 -10.03 -7.78 15.17
C ALA A 23 -11.35 -7.46 15.88
N ASP A 24 -11.49 -6.27 16.45
CA ASP A 24 -12.73 -5.80 17.06
C ASP A 24 -13.83 -5.57 16.00
N ILE A 25 -13.49 -5.01 14.84
CA ILE A 25 -14.42 -4.85 13.71
C ILE A 25 -14.88 -6.22 13.20
N GLN A 26 -13.98 -7.20 13.05
CA GLN A 26 -14.32 -8.55 12.66
C GLN A 26 -15.30 -9.21 13.66
N THR A 27 -15.05 -9.04 14.97
CA THR A 27 -15.89 -9.58 16.01
C THR A 27 -17.29 -8.96 16.00
N PHE A 28 -17.37 -7.64 15.84
CA PHE A 28 -18.62 -6.89 15.72
C PHE A 28 -19.39 -7.33 14.45
N SER A 29 -18.72 -7.44 13.32
CA SER A 29 -19.34 -7.88 12.07
C SER A 29 -19.87 -9.33 12.16
N MET A 30 -19.11 -10.24 12.80
CA MET A 30 -19.59 -11.60 13.09
C MET A 30 -20.89 -11.59 13.88
N ALA A 31 -20.97 -10.80 14.94
CA ALA A 31 -22.19 -10.72 15.77
C ALA A 31 -23.40 -10.25 14.96
N ILE A 32 -23.23 -9.25 14.09
CA ILE A 32 -24.30 -8.77 13.20
C ILE A 32 -24.68 -9.88 12.18
N PHE A 33 -23.73 -10.47 11.50
CA PHE A 33 -24.01 -11.46 10.45
C PHE A 33 -24.65 -12.72 11.02
N ILE A 34 -24.23 -13.20 12.18
CA ILE A 34 -24.89 -14.35 12.85
C ILE A 34 -26.34 -14.01 13.19
N SER A 35 -26.61 -12.80 13.70
CA SER A 35 -27.96 -12.37 14.04
C SER A 35 -28.89 -12.23 12.83
N VAL A 36 -28.34 -11.81 11.68
CA VAL A 36 -29.10 -11.59 10.44
C VAL A 36 -29.27 -12.89 9.64
N ALA A 37 -28.20 -13.67 9.50
CA ALA A 37 -28.20 -14.90 8.70
C ALA A 37 -28.81 -16.09 9.42
N ASN A 38 -28.96 -16.02 10.75
CA ASN A 38 -29.46 -17.10 11.62
C ASN A 38 -28.78 -18.46 11.35
N SER A 39 -27.49 -18.44 10.94
CA SER A 39 -26.69 -19.60 10.59
C SER A 39 -25.35 -19.57 11.32
N PRO A 40 -25.05 -20.58 12.15
CA PRO A 40 -23.78 -20.67 12.88
C PRO A 40 -22.56 -20.93 11.99
N ASP A 41 -22.75 -21.43 10.77
CA ASP A 41 -21.68 -21.78 9.82
C ASP A 41 -21.21 -20.58 8.98
N PHE A 42 -21.80 -19.41 9.22
CA PHE A 42 -21.52 -18.22 8.44
C PHE A 42 -20.18 -17.58 8.86
N ASN A 43 -19.21 -17.56 7.94
CA ASN A 43 -17.88 -17.01 8.21
C ASN A 43 -17.86 -15.48 8.08
N GLY A 44 -18.35 -14.78 9.11
CA GLY A 44 -18.40 -13.31 9.16
C GLY A 44 -17.01 -12.64 9.06
N ARG A 45 -15.93 -13.33 9.45
CA ARG A 45 -14.56 -12.81 9.30
C ARG A 45 -14.18 -12.65 7.83
N THR A 46 -14.37 -13.70 7.03
CA THR A 46 -14.07 -13.67 5.60
C THR A 46 -14.84 -12.55 4.89
N ILE A 47 -16.08 -12.31 5.30
CA ILE A 47 -16.88 -11.20 4.73
C ILE A 47 -16.30 -9.85 5.15
N ALA A 48 -15.96 -9.67 6.44
CA ALA A 48 -15.33 -8.43 6.91
C ALA A 48 -14.02 -8.16 6.16
N ASP A 49 -13.15 -9.16 6.00
CA ASP A 49 -11.90 -9.05 5.27
C ASP A 49 -12.13 -8.72 3.79
N SER A 50 -13.08 -9.40 3.15
CA SER A 50 -13.44 -9.14 1.75
C SER A 50 -13.96 -7.72 1.55
N LEU A 51 -14.84 -7.26 2.44
CA LEU A 51 -15.34 -5.89 2.41
C LEU A 51 -14.23 -4.87 2.68
N GLY A 52 -13.32 -5.14 3.61
CA GLY A 52 -12.17 -4.30 3.91
C GLY A 52 -11.27 -4.11 2.67
N VAL A 53 -10.92 -5.21 2.00
CA VAL A 53 -10.11 -5.18 0.76
C VAL A 53 -10.78 -4.39 -0.36
N LEU A 54 -12.12 -4.43 -0.46
CA LEU A 54 -12.86 -3.71 -1.49
C LEU A 54 -13.11 -2.24 -1.13
N LEU A 55 -13.44 -1.96 0.14
CA LEU A 55 -13.81 -0.60 0.57
C LEU A 55 -12.59 0.31 0.74
N LEU A 56 -11.46 -0.20 1.22
CA LEU A 56 -10.29 0.64 1.50
C LEU A 56 -9.75 1.34 0.24
N PRO A 57 -9.59 0.66 -0.92
CA PRO A 57 -9.21 1.35 -2.16
C PRO A 57 -10.20 2.43 -2.61
N VAL A 58 -11.49 2.23 -2.37
CA VAL A 58 -12.51 3.24 -2.68
C VAL A 58 -12.35 4.46 -1.76
N ILE A 59 -12.14 4.24 -0.47
CA ILE A 59 -11.89 5.30 0.51
C ILE A 59 -10.63 6.09 0.12
N PHE A 60 -9.53 5.40 -0.19
CA PHE A 60 -8.29 6.03 -0.64
C PHE A 60 -8.51 6.87 -1.92
N LEU A 61 -9.26 6.33 -2.88
CA LEU A 61 -9.59 7.07 -4.11
C LEU A 61 -10.40 8.33 -3.82
N VAL A 62 -11.41 8.25 -2.95
CA VAL A 62 -12.24 9.40 -2.55
C VAL A 62 -11.39 10.46 -1.86
N ILE A 63 -10.54 10.05 -0.90
CA ILE A 63 -9.61 10.96 -0.20
C ILE A 63 -8.68 11.61 -1.22
N TYR A 64 -8.07 10.83 -2.11
CA TYR A 64 -7.16 11.34 -3.13
C TYR A 64 -7.82 12.36 -4.06
N LEU A 65 -9.04 12.08 -4.51
CA LEU A 65 -9.82 13.01 -5.34
C LEU A 65 -10.23 14.27 -4.56
N ALA A 66 -10.56 14.15 -3.27
CA ALA A 66 -10.86 15.31 -2.41
C ALA A 66 -9.64 16.24 -2.28
N PHE A 67 -8.45 15.68 -2.00
CA PHE A 67 -7.21 16.46 -1.97
C PHE A 67 -6.87 17.07 -3.35
N SER A 68 -7.08 16.35 -4.43
CA SER A 68 -6.89 16.87 -5.79
C SER A 68 -7.84 18.04 -6.11
N ARG A 69 -9.07 17.99 -5.57
CA ARG A 69 -10.01 19.11 -5.69
C ARG A 69 -9.56 20.32 -4.87
N LEU A 70 -9.02 20.09 -3.67
CA LEU A 70 -8.45 21.16 -2.84
C LEU A 70 -7.23 21.81 -3.54
N MET A 71 -6.40 21.02 -4.23
CA MET A 71 -5.28 21.54 -5.02
C MET A 71 -5.77 22.46 -6.15
N SER A 72 -6.81 22.03 -6.90
CA SER A 72 -7.44 22.85 -7.96
C SER A 72 -7.94 24.18 -7.40
N GLY A 73 -8.67 24.15 -6.31
CA GLY A 73 -9.23 25.36 -5.69
C GLY A 73 -8.14 26.30 -5.16
N ARG A 74 -7.05 25.75 -4.57
CA ARG A 74 -5.93 26.55 -4.07
C ARG A 74 -5.09 27.19 -5.17
N ALA A 75 -4.98 26.49 -6.31
CA ALA A 75 -4.26 27.00 -7.48
C ALA A 75 -5.09 27.99 -8.32
N GLY A 76 -6.38 28.18 -8.02
CA GLY A 76 -7.27 29.00 -8.84
C GLY A 76 -7.35 28.49 -10.29
N SER A 77 -7.18 27.19 -10.52
CA SER A 77 -7.11 26.62 -11.85
C SER A 77 -8.45 26.05 -12.29
N ASP A 78 -8.79 26.19 -13.57
CA ASP A 78 -9.98 25.57 -14.19
C ASP A 78 -9.81 24.06 -14.41
N LEU A 79 -8.65 23.49 -14.05
CA LEU A 79 -8.38 22.06 -14.20
C LEU A 79 -9.25 21.25 -13.24
N GLY A 80 -9.99 20.29 -13.79
CA GLY A 80 -10.83 19.40 -13.01
C GLY A 80 -10.00 18.52 -12.05
N ALA A 81 -10.57 18.16 -10.89
CA ALA A 81 -9.93 17.33 -9.86
C ALA A 81 -9.36 16.00 -10.42
N VAL A 82 -10.05 15.37 -11.37
CA VAL A 82 -9.59 14.12 -12.01
C VAL A 82 -8.34 14.34 -12.85
N THR A 83 -8.24 15.46 -13.54
CA THR A 83 -7.05 15.80 -14.34
C THR A 83 -5.85 16.00 -13.43
N ILE A 84 -6.01 16.77 -12.34
CA ILE A 84 -4.98 16.97 -11.33
C ILE A 84 -4.59 15.63 -10.69
N ALA A 85 -5.57 14.81 -10.30
CA ALA A 85 -5.31 13.49 -9.73
C ALA A 85 -4.49 12.60 -10.68
N ARG A 86 -4.79 12.59 -11.98
CA ARG A 86 -4.01 11.82 -12.95
C ARG A 86 -2.58 12.32 -13.09
N THR A 87 -2.40 13.63 -13.11
CA THR A 87 -1.08 14.26 -13.26
C THR A 87 -0.21 14.01 -12.02
N PHE A 88 -0.75 14.23 -10.83
CA PHE A 88 -0.03 14.05 -9.59
C PHE A 88 0.12 12.60 -9.12
N ALA A 89 -0.62 11.66 -9.70
CA ALA A 89 -0.46 10.23 -9.39
C ALA A 89 0.97 9.72 -9.63
N TYR A 90 1.70 10.32 -10.56
CA TYR A 90 3.10 9.95 -10.83
C TYR A 90 4.03 10.29 -9.66
N SER A 91 3.74 11.33 -8.89
CA SER A 91 4.54 11.68 -7.71
C SER A 91 4.33 10.70 -6.55
N LEU A 92 3.23 9.96 -6.52
CA LEU A 92 2.96 8.94 -5.50
C LEU A 92 3.64 7.59 -5.79
N ILE A 93 4.14 7.37 -7.01
CA ILE A 93 4.76 6.10 -7.40
C ILE A 93 5.96 5.74 -6.48
N PRO A 94 6.92 6.64 -6.21
CA PRO A 94 8.05 6.32 -5.35
C PRO A 94 7.66 5.88 -3.95
N ILE A 95 6.66 6.56 -3.35
CA ILE A 95 6.19 6.21 -2.01
C ILE A 95 5.45 4.87 -2.01
N ALA A 96 4.63 4.61 -3.05
CA ALA A 96 3.94 3.34 -3.19
C ALA A 96 4.92 2.16 -3.35
N LEU A 97 5.97 2.33 -4.16
CA LEU A 97 7.03 1.33 -4.33
C LEU A 97 7.83 1.13 -3.04
N ALA A 98 8.24 2.22 -2.39
CA ALA A 98 9.01 2.15 -1.15
C ALA A 98 8.23 1.42 -0.04
N TYR A 99 6.94 1.71 0.08
CA TYR A 99 6.06 1.04 1.04
C TYR A 99 5.91 -0.46 0.74
N ASN A 100 5.67 -0.82 -0.52
CA ASN A 100 5.56 -2.22 -0.92
C ASN A 100 6.86 -2.98 -0.68
N ILE A 101 8.01 -2.42 -1.05
CA ILE A 101 9.32 -3.05 -0.81
C ILE A 101 9.54 -3.21 0.69
N ALA A 102 9.35 -2.16 1.50
CA ALA A 102 9.54 -2.19 2.93
C ALA A 102 8.63 -3.23 3.62
N HIS A 103 7.40 -3.38 3.14
CA HIS A 103 6.41 -4.32 3.69
C HIS A 103 6.75 -5.77 3.35
N PHE A 104 7.08 -6.05 2.09
CA PHE A 104 7.32 -7.42 1.63
C PHE A 104 8.77 -7.90 1.74
N ILE A 105 9.72 -7.04 2.14
CA ILE A 105 11.14 -7.39 2.17
C ILE A 105 11.43 -8.57 3.11
N THR A 106 10.76 -8.65 4.26
CA THR A 106 10.91 -9.77 5.21
C THR A 106 10.41 -11.08 4.60
N LEU A 107 9.25 -11.03 3.95
CA LEU A 107 8.67 -12.17 3.27
C LEU A 107 9.58 -12.66 2.13
N LEU A 108 10.10 -11.74 1.33
CA LEU A 108 11.04 -12.05 0.24
C LEU A 108 12.33 -12.70 0.75
N LEU A 109 12.91 -12.19 1.82
CA LEU A 109 14.20 -12.65 2.34
C LEU A 109 14.10 -13.98 3.08
N ILE A 110 12.98 -14.27 3.72
CA ILE A 110 12.76 -15.50 4.46
C ILE A 110 12.04 -16.53 3.59
N GLN A 111 10.82 -16.22 3.13
CA GLN A 111 10.02 -17.18 2.38
C GLN A 111 10.47 -17.32 0.92
N GLY A 112 11.09 -16.28 0.35
CA GLY A 112 11.68 -16.35 -0.98
C GLY A 112 12.75 -17.45 -1.12
N GLN A 113 13.39 -17.85 -0.01
CA GLN A 113 14.33 -18.99 0.01
C GLN A 113 13.65 -20.32 -0.38
N LEU A 114 12.33 -20.45 -0.19
CA LEU A 114 11.58 -21.65 -0.61
C LEU A 114 11.58 -21.87 -2.12
N ILE A 115 11.90 -20.85 -2.91
CA ILE A 115 12.08 -21.00 -4.36
C ILE A 115 13.19 -22.01 -4.67
N ILE A 116 14.21 -22.13 -3.81
CA ILE A 116 15.36 -23.04 -4.02
C ILE A 116 14.91 -24.52 -4.03
N PRO A 117 14.25 -25.06 -2.98
CA PRO A 117 13.77 -26.44 -3.04
C PRO A 117 12.62 -26.61 -4.03
N LEU A 118 11.73 -25.59 -4.19
CA LEU A 118 10.63 -25.65 -5.14
C LEU A 118 11.12 -25.75 -6.60
N ALA A 119 12.22 -25.06 -6.96
CA ALA A 119 12.84 -25.20 -8.29
C ALA A 119 13.43 -26.58 -8.51
N SER A 120 13.79 -27.31 -7.45
CA SER A 120 14.30 -28.68 -7.52
C SER A 120 13.19 -29.73 -7.65
N ASP A 121 12.01 -29.45 -7.06
CA ASP A 121 10.82 -30.30 -7.12
C ASP A 121 9.54 -29.47 -7.34
N PRO A 122 9.32 -28.92 -8.54
CA PRO A 122 8.22 -28.01 -8.82
C PRO A 122 6.83 -28.67 -8.73
N PHE A 123 6.77 -29.99 -8.76
CA PHE A 123 5.51 -30.74 -8.76
C PHE A 123 5.27 -31.52 -7.46
N GLY A 124 6.23 -31.50 -6.52
CA GLY A 124 6.09 -32.22 -5.25
C GLY A 124 6.18 -33.75 -5.37
N TYR A 125 6.86 -34.26 -6.41
CA TYR A 125 7.05 -35.70 -6.65
C TYR A 125 8.24 -36.30 -5.92
N GLY A 126 8.95 -35.51 -5.10
CA GLY A 126 10.17 -35.95 -4.43
C GLY A 126 11.40 -35.92 -5.35
N TRP A 127 11.38 -35.11 -6.40
CA TRP A 127 12.52 -34.93 -7.28
C TRP A 127 13.62 -34.11 -6.61
N SER A 128 14.85 -34.46 -6.88
CA SER A 128 16.03 -33.72 -6.43
C SER A 128 16.87 -33.26 -7.63
N LEU A 129 16.26 -32.44 -8.51
CA LEU A 129 16.88 -32.03 -9.76
C LEU A 129 18.15 -31.18 -9.54
N LEU A 130 18.18 -30.41 -8.45
CA LEU A 130 19.28 -29.50 -8.09
C LEU A 130 19.98 -29.91 -6.77
N GLY A 131 19.65 -31.05 -6.19
CA GLY A 131 20.22 -31.53 -4.92
C GLY A 131 19.85 -30.64 -3.69
N THR A 132 18.75 -29.91 -3.76
CA THR A 132 18.32 -28.96 -2.73
C THR A 132 17.14 -29.45 -1.90
N GLU A 133 16.82 -30.72 -1.93
CA GLU A 133 15.72 -31.37 -1.18
C GLU A 133 15.80 -31.13 0.34
N ASN A 134 17.04 -31.07 0.88
CA ASN A 134 17.28 -30.85 2.29
C ASN A 134 17.50 -29.36 2.67
N TYR A 135 17.23 -28.44 1.73
CA TYR A 135 17.41 -27.03 2.00
C TYR A 135 16.50 -26.57 3.14
N ARG A 136 17.07 -25.91 4.13
CA ARG A 136 16.34 -25.31 5.25
C ARG A 136 16.41 -23.79 5.17
N ILE A 137 15.24 -23.15 5.40
CA ILE A 137 15.17 -21.69 5.46
C ILE A 137 16.13 -21.18 6.54
N ASN A 138 17.02 -20.29 6.17
CA ASN A 138 17.87 -19.57 7.09
C ASN A 138 17.17 -18.30 7.58
N THR A 139 16.60 -18.32 8.77
CA THR A 139 15.97 -17.15 9.40
C THR A 139 16.97 -16.13 9.91
N GLY A 140 18.26 -16.50 10.03
CA GLY A 140 19.34 -15.62 10.48
C GLY A 140 19.97 -14.75 9.40
N VAL A 141 19.42 -14.76 8.18
CA VAL A 141 19.94 -13.96 7.05
C VAL A 141 19.95 -12.47 7.35
N ILE A 142 19.01 -11.99 8.18
CA ILE A 142 18.91 -10.57 8.54
C ILE A 142 18.61 -10.40 10.02
N ASN A 143 19.32 -9.45 10.62
CA ASN A 143 19.00 -8.94 11.93
C ASN A 143 17.70 -8.11 11.86
N VAL A 144 16.75 -8.38 12.76
CA VAL A 144 15.46 -7.68 12.85
C VAL A 144 15.62 -6.16 12.95
N GLN A 145 16.62 -5.69 13.71
CA GLN A 145 16.91 -4.27 13.86
C GLN A 145 17.41 -3.65 12.53
N GLY A 146 18.30 -4.35 11.82
CA GLY A 146 18.81 -3.91 10.51
C GLY A 146 17.68 -3.82 9.47
N LEU A 147 16.75 -4.80 9.49
CA LEU A 147 15.57 -4.80 8.64
C LEU A 147 14.65 -3.61 8.93
N TRP A 148 14.45 -3.31 10.21
CA TRP A 148 13.63 -2.15 10.61
C TRP A 148 14.23 -0.84 10.09
N TYR A 149 15.54 -0.61 10.29
CA TYR A 149 16.21 0.59 9.76
C TYR A 149 16.16 0.68 8.24
N LEU A 150 16.31 -0.45 7.54
CA LEU A 150 16.21 -0.51 6.09
C LEU A 150 14.80 -0.11 5.62
N SER A 151 13.76 -0.65 6.25
CA SER A 151 12.37 -0.33 5.91
C SER A 151 12.04 1.14 6.15
N VAL A 152 12.45 1.69 7.30
CA VAL A 152 12.27 3.12 7.59
C VAL A 152 13.04 4.00 6.60
N GLY A 153 14.29 3.64 6.30
CA GLY A 153 15.11 4.35 5.31
C GLY A 153 14.48 4.36 3.92
N LEU A 154 13.97 3.23 3.46
CA LEU A 154 13.25 3.12 2.17
C LEU A 154 12.01 4.03 2.13
N ILE A 155 11.21 4.04 3.19
CA ILE A 155 10.01 4.87 3.28
C ILE A 155 10.39 6.36 3.25
N ILE A 156 11.41 6.78 4.00
CA ILE A 156 11.88 8.19 4.00
C ILE A 156 12.36 8.59 2.61
N VAL A 157 13.18 7.78 1.96
CA VAL A 157 13.67 8.04 0.60
C VAL A 157 12.51 8.13 -0.40
N GLY A 158 11.53 7.21 -0.30
CA GLY A 158 10.33 7.24 -1.13
C GLY A 158 9.54 8.54 -0.97
N HIS A 159 9.38 9.05 0.26
CA HIS A 159 8.71 10.33 0.53
C HIS A 159 9.49 11.53 -0.02
N ILE A 160 10.81 11.58 0.16
CA ILE A 160 11.64 12.67 -0.37
C ILE A 160 11.51 12.75 -1.90
N ILE A 161 11.59 11.61 -2.59
CA ILE A 161 11.45 11.56 -4.05
C ILE A 161 10.02 11.96 -4.46
N ALA A 162 9.00 11.48 -3.75
CA ALA A 162 7.60 11.81 -4.04
C ALA A 162 7.31 13.32 -3.90
N VAL A 163 7.80 13.95 -2.83
CA VAL A 163 7.66 15.40 -2.60
C VAL A 163 8.39 16.19 -3.69
N TYR A 164 9.60 15.79 -4.04
CA TYR A 164 10.37 16.43 -5.10
C TYR A 164 9.65 16.34 -6.46
N LEU A 165 9.13 15.18 -6.81
CA LEU A 165 8.36 15.01 -8.05
C LEU A 165 7.05 15.80 -8.03
N ALA A 166 6.34 15.83 -6.89
CA ALA A 166 5.13 16.63 -6.74
C ALA A 166 5.44 18.14 -6.97
N HIS A 167 6.56 18.62 -6.46
CA HIS A 167 7.02 20.00 -6.70
C HIS A 167 7.28 20.27 -8.18
N LEU A 168 8.03 19.40 -8.86
CA LEU A 168 8.29 19.53 -10.29
C LEU A 168 7.02 19.49 -11.14
N ILE A 169 6.10 18.58 -10.82
CA ILE A 169 4.82 18.46 -11.51
C ILE A 169 3.98 19.73 -11.30
N SER A 170 3.94 20.25 -10.07
CA SER A 170 3.22 21.47 -9.74
C SER A 170 3.70 22.67 -10.56
N LEU A 171 5.01 22.89 -10.64
CA LEU A 171 5.60 23.97 -11.42
C LEU A 171 5.33 23.85 -12.93
N ARG A 172 5.13 22.62 -13.44
CA ARG A 172 4.78 22.39 -14.85
C ARG A 172 3.29 22.50 -15.13
N THR A 173 2.45 22.26 -14.13
CA THR A 173 0.99 22.20 -14.28
C THR A 173 0.36 23.56 -14.11
N PHE A 174 0.87 24.40 -13.20
CA PHE A 174 0.33 25.71 -12.92
C PHE A 174 1.23 26.81 -13.49
N GLN A 175 0.61 27.80 -14.13
CA GLN A 175 1.33 28.88 -14.82
C GLN A 175 1.95 29.91 -13.87
N ASP A 176 1.37 30.06 -12.67
CA ASP A 176 1.85 30.97 -11.64
C ASP A 176 2.59 30.22 -10.52
N ASN A 177 3.78 30.71 -10.16
CA ASN A 177 4.58 30.11 -9.10
C ASN A 177 3.87 30.14 -7.74
N SER A 178 3.09 31.18 -7.45
CA SER A 178 2.31 31.28 -6.21
C SER A 178 1.22 30.22 -6.16
N ALA A 179 0.49 30.01 -7.26
CA ALA A 179 -0.50 28.96 -7.42
C ALA A 179 0.14 27.56 -7.31
N ALA A 180 1.30 27.34 -7.95
CA ALA A 180 2.06 26.11 -7.85
C ALA A 180 2.45 25.77 -6.41
N ILE A 181 2.98 26.72 -5.66
CA ILE A 181 3.36 26.51 -4.24
C ILE A 181 2.11 26.28 -3.38
N SER A 182 1.06 27.08 -3.56
CA SER A 182 -0.18 26.96 -2.79
C SER A 182 -0.86 25.59 -2.98
N SER A 183 -0.80 25.03 -4.18
CA SER A 183 -1.38 23.71 -4.50
C SER A 183 -0.65 22.56 -3.84
N GLN A 184 0.61 22.74 -3.44
CA GLN A 184 1.42 21.66 -2.84
C GLN A 184 1.03 21.35 -1.39
N TYR A 185 0.47 22.32 -0.64
CA TYR A 185 0.08 22.08 0.75
C TYR A 185 -0.91 20.93 0.92
N PRO A 186 -2.01 20.83 0.15
CA PRO A 186 -2.88 19.66 0.23
C PRO A 186 -2.17 18.35 -0.13
N MET A 187 -1.27 18.38 -1.12
CA MET A 187 -0.54 17.18 -1.54
C MET A 187 0.44 16.71 -0.47
N LEU A 188 1.15 17.65 0.19
CA LEU A 188 2.02 17.33 1.33
C LEU A 188 1.23 16.74 2.50
N MET A 189 0.05 17.29 2.81
CA MET A 189 -0.84 16.72 3.83
C MET A 189 -1.25 15.29 3.49
N LEU A 190 -1.58 15.02 2.23
CA LEU A 190 -1.93 13.69 1.78
C LEU A 190 -0.77 12.69 1.95
N MET A 191 0.46 13.12 1.64
CA MET A 191 1.66 12.27 1.73
C MET A 191 2.08 11.97 3.17
N LEU A 192 1.67 12.81 4.13
CA LEU A 192 1.99 12.64 5.57
C LEU A 192 0.91 11.89 6.35
N MET A 193 -0.23 11.63 5.73
CA MET A 193 -1.32 10.84 6.28
C MET A 193 -1.07 9.33 6.18
#